data_ac172cd852ec1a4c55f0b61154704659
#
_entry.id   ac172cd852ec1a4c55f0b61154704659
#
_cell.length_a   1.000
_cell.length_b   1.000
_cell.length_c   1.000
_cell.angle_alpha   90.00
_cell.angle_beta   90.00
_cell.angle_gamma   90.00
#
_symmetry.space_group_name_H-M   'P 1'
#
loop_
_entity.id
_entity.type
_entity.pdbx_description
1 polymer ?
#
loop_
_entity_poly.entity_id
_entity_poly.type
_entity_poly.pdbx_seq_one_letter_code
_entity_poly.pdbx_strand_id
1 'polypeptide(L)'
;SFDMLGNARGKQVYDFRDYTLAGNFIKSATLGKVTNFDIYPYYKSLIKDSINMGNRQLKVVVDPGNGTTSLFAEELYKMFPNLNVIMINNVSDATFTNHPPDPAVYGNLKQLQNKVLEVKADIGIAFDGDGDRVGFVNELGEIVPIDKFMVIVLRHYFPKIQDKRTL
;
A
#
# COMPACT_ATOMS: atom_id res chain seq x y z
N SER A 1 10.16 4.79 -15.60
CA SER A 1 10.10 5.67 -16.77
C SER A 1 9.03 5.21 -17.74
N PHE A 2 8.38 6.16 -18.41
CA PHE A 2 7.28 5.93 -19.34
C PHE A 2 7.61 6.58 -20.67
N ASP A 3 7.15 5.96 -21.74
CA ASP A 3 7.09 6.57 -23.07
C ASP A 3 5.64 6.54 -23.59
N MET A 4 5.41 6.94 -24.82
CA MET A 4 4.06 6.92 -25.43
C MET A 4 3.47 5.51 -25.58
N LEU A 5 4.28 4.46 -25.40
CA LEU A 5 3.88 3.05 -25.50
C LEU A 5 3.73 2.37 -24.11
N GLY A 6 3.99 3.10 -23.03
CA GLY A 6 3.90 2.60 -21.64
C GLY A 6 5.24 2.61 -20.90
N ASN A 7 5.44 1.65 -20.00
CA ASN A 7 6.65 1.57 -19.19
C ASN A 7 7.88 1.20 -20.01
N ALA A 8 8.99 1.87 -19.77
CA ALA A 8 10.29 1.49 -20.36
C ALA A 8 10.69 0.07 -19.90
N ARG A 9 11.12 -0.77 -20.82
CA ARG A 9 11.49 -2.17 -20.55
C ARG A 9 12.60 -2.65 -21.48
N GLY A 10 13.29 -3.72 -21.06
CA GLY A 10 14.32 -4.35 -21.88
C GLY A 10 15.43 -3.37 -22.27
N LYS A 11 15.71 -3.28 -23.58
CA LYS A 11 16.77 -2.42 -24.13
C LYS A 11 16.61 -0.94 -23.72
N GLN A 12 15.40 -0.42 -23.63
CA GLN A 12 15.15 0.99 -23.26
C GLN A 12 15.70 1.35 -21.87
N VAL A 13 15.65 0.40 -20.91
CA VAL A 13 16.20 0.60 -19.57
C VAL A 13 17.73 0.68 -19.63
N TYR A 14 18.36 -0.17 -20.45
CA TYR A 14 19.82 -0.11 -20.65
C TYR A 14 20.26 1.15 -21.40
N ASP A 15 19.53 1.56 -22.43
CA ASP A 15 19.80 2.81 -23.15
C ASP A 15 19.70 4.03 -22.23
N PHE A 16 18.71 4.06 -21.32
CA PHE A 16 18.57 5.10 -20.31
C PHE A 16 19.74 5.10 -19.31
N ARG A 17 20.15 3.92 -18.84
CA ARG A 17 21.35 3.78 -17.99
C ARG A 17 22.58 4.33 -18.69
N ASP A 18 22.84 3.91 -19.93
CA ASP A 18 24.04 4.29 -20.68
C ASP A 18 24.04 5.79 -21.00
N TYR A 19 22.90 6.37 -21.35
CA TYR A 19 22.70 7.81 -21.48
C TYR A 19 23.05 8.55 -20.18
N THR A 20 22.59 8.04 -19.05
CA THR A 20 22.84 8.64 -17.73
C THR A 20 24.32 8.57 -17.36
N LEU A 21 24.97 7.44 -17.58
CA LEU A 21 26.39 7.24 -17.31
C LEU A 21 27.29 8.09 -18.21
N ALA A 22 26.87 8.31 -19.45
CA ALA A 22 27.63 9.19 -20.41
C ALA A 22 27.55 10.67 -20.03
N GLY A 23 26.62 11.08 -19.16
CA GLY A 23 26.48 12.47 -18.72
C GLY A 23 26.04 13.45 -19.82
N ASN A 24 25.56 12.96 -20.96
CA ASN A 24 25.13 13.75 -22.12
C ASN A 24 23.73 14.37 -21.93
N PHE A 25 23.51 15.00 -20.77
CA PHE A 25 22.24 15.64 -20.48
C PHE A 25 21.96 16.86 -21.31
N ILE A 26 20.74 17.04 -21.75
CA ILE A 26 20.29 18.26 -22.41
C ILE A 26 20.47 19.43 -21.45
N LYS A 27 21.28 20.41 -21.87
CA LYS A 27 21.48 21.63 -21.10
C LYS A 27 20.49 22.69 -21.56
N SER A 28 19.74 23.26 -20.61
CA SER A 28 18.88 24.41 -20.88
C SER A 28 19.60 25.70 -20.50
N ALA A 29 19.37 26.74 -21.27
CA ALA A 29 19.84 28.10 -20.94
C ALA A 29 19.13 28.66 -19.70
N THR A 30 17.90 28.19 -19.44
CA THR A 30 17.11 28.56 -18.26
C THR A 30 16.92 27.32 -17.40
N LEU A 31 17.36 27.37 -16.15
CA LEU A 31 17.16 26.31 -15.20
C LEU A 31 15.69 26.27 -14.74
N GLY A 32 15.14 25.07 -14.61
CA GLY A 32 13.83 24.87 -13.99
C GLY A 32 13.85 25.27 -12.52
N LYS A 33 12.66 25.50 -11.96
CA LYS A 33 12.48 25.73 -10.52
C LYS A 33 11.99 24.45 -9.86
N VAL A 34 12.55 24.15 -8.69
CA VAL A 34 12.04 23.12 -7.80
C VAL A 34 11.14 23.80 -6.78
N THR A 35 9.90 23.33 -6.68
CA THR A 35 8.95 23.79 -5.67
C THR A 35 8.46 22.61 -4.85
N ASN A 36 8.33 22.81 -3.54
CA ASN A 36 7.73 21.82 -2.67
C ASN A 36 6.21 21.96 -2.71
N PHE A 37 5.52 20.84 -2.80
CA PHE A 37 4.07 20.78 -2.73
C PHE A 37 3.67 19.64 -1.79
N ASP A 38 2.90 19.97 -0.75
CA ASP A 38 2.37 18.96 0.14
C ASP A 38 1.09 18.36 -0.44
N ILE A 39 1.18 17.16 -1.00
CA ILE A 39 0.06 16.42 -1.58
C ILE A 39 -0.80 15.73 -0.51
N TYR A 40 -0.30 15.57 0.71
CA TYR A 40 -0.90 14.71 1.72
C TYR A 40 -2.33 15.15 2.14
N PRO A 41 -2.63 16.45 2.35
CA PRO A 41 -4.00 16.90 2.65
C PRO A 41 -5.00 16.53 1.55
N TYR A 42 -4.60 16.61 0.30
CA TYR A 42 -5.45 16.24 -0.85
C TYR A 42 -5.69 14.73 -0.91
N TYR A 43 -4.65 13.95 -0.65
CA TYR A 43 -4.75 12.49 -0.58
C TYR A 43 -5.68 12.05 0.54
N LYS A 44 -5.57 12.64 1.73
CA LYS A 44 -6.48 12.39 2.86
C LYS A 44 -7.94 12.69 2.50
N SER A 45 -8.21 13.83 1.87
CA SER A 45 -9.57 14.19 1.43
C SER A 45 -10.10 13.16 0.44
N LEU A 46 -9.31 12.80 -0.57
CA LEU A 46 -9.69 11.79 -1.55
C LEU A 46 -10.07 10.45 -0.90
N ILE A 47 -9.27 9.97 0.04
CA ILE A 47 -9.53 8.72 0.76
C ILE A 47 -10.84 8.84 1.55
N LYS A 48 -11.00 9.93 2.31
CA LYS A 48 -12.19 10.16 3.13
C LYS A 48 -13.48 10.20 2.29
N ASP A 49 -13.43 10.87 1.15
CA ASP A 49 -14.59 11.06 0.28
C ASP A 49 -14.92 9.80 -0.54
N SER A 50 -13.92 8.92 -0.75
CA SER A 50 -14.08 7.70 -1.55
C SER A 50 -14.56 6.50 -0.74
N ILE A 51 -14.44 6.51 0.59
CA ILE A 51 -14.70 5.36 1.44
C ILE A 51 -15.96 5.55 2.28
N ASN A 52 -16.92 4.65 2.12
CA ASN A 52 -18.06 4.52 3.01
C ASN A 52 -17.88 3.29 3.90
N MET A 53 -17.45 3.51 5.14
CA MET A 53 -17.17 2.45 6.11
C MET A 53 -18.42 1.81 6.75
N GLY A 54 -19.61 2.40 6.56
CA GLY A 54 -20.79 1.98 7.31
C GLY A 54 -20.64 2.25 8.83
N ASN A 55 -21.44 1.56 9.65
CA ASN A 55 -21.53 1.82 11.10
C ASN A 55 -20.90 0.75 11.99
N ARG A 56 -20.37 -0.34 11.40
CA ARG A 56 -19.77 -1.44 12.17
C ARG A 56 -18.47 -0.98 12.83
N GLN A 57 -18.35 -1.20 14.13
CA GLN A 57 -17.09 -1.02 14.84
C GLN A 57 -16.16 -2.19 14.50
N LEU A 58 -14.94 -1.88 14.11
CA LEU A 58 -13.93 -2.87 13.75
C LEU A 58 -12.64 -2.60 14.50
N LYS A 59 -12.04 -3.65 15.05
CA LYS A 59 -10.68 -3.63 15.60
C LYS A 59 -9.74 -4.17 14.53
N VAL A 60 -8.77 -3.34 14.14
CA VAL A 60 -7.87 -3.62 13.02
C VAL A 60 -6.42 -3.57 13.50
N VAL A 61 -5.64 -4.59 13.19
CA VAL A 61 -4.17 -4.54 13.34
C VAL A 61 -3.57 -4.21 11.99
N VAL A 62 -2.71 -3.19 11.95
CA VAL A 62 -2.03 -2.76 10.71
C VAL A 62 -0.53 -2.91 10.87
N ASP A 63 0.09 -3.58 9.92
CA ASP A 63 1.52 -3.85 9.84
C ASP A 63 2.12 -3.23 8.57
N PRO A 64 2.72 -2.03 8.65
CA PRO A 64 3.46 -1.43 7.55
C PRO A 64 4.82 -2.09 7.27
N GLY A 65 5.24 -3.07 8.05
CA GLY A 65 6.53 -3.74 7.89
C GLY A 65 7.75 -2.81 7.94
N ASN A 66 7.68 -1.72 8.69
CA ASN A 66 8.70 -0.64 8.71
C ASN A 66 8.89 0.07 7.35
N GLY A 67 7.99 -0.16 6.39
CA GLY A 67 8.02 0.44 5.06
C GLY A 67 7.52 1.89 5.01
N THR A 68 7.34 2.42 3.81
CA THR A 68 6.90 3.81 3.59
C THR A 68 5.50 4.09 4.11
N THR A 69 4.62 3.09 4.16
CA THR A 69 3.27 3.21 4.73
C THR A 69 3.28 3.53 6.23
N SER A 70 4.38 3.25 6.95
CA SER A 70 4.56 3.67 8.36
C SER A 70 4.42 5.18 8.57
N LEU A 71 4.70 5.98 7.53
CA LEU A 71 4.70 7.44 7.63
C LEU A 71 3.29 8.04 7.71
N PHE A 72 2.26 7.32 7.26
CA PHE A 72 0.92 7.90 7.12
C PHE A 72 -0.24 6.93 7.42
N ALA A 73 -0.01 5.60 7.44
CA ALA A 73 -1.09 4.63 7.60
C ALA A 73 -1.90 4.86 8.89
N GLU A 74 -1.24 5.09 10.02
CA GLU A 74 -1.93 5.30 11.30
C GLU A 74 -2.91 6.48 11.23
N GLU A 75 -2.48 7.61 10.67
CA GLU A 75 -3.30 8.80 10.52
C GLU A 75 -4.48 8.56 9.58
N LEU A 76 -4.26 7.88 8.46
CA LEU A 76 -5.32 7.56 7.49
C LEU A 76 -6.40 6.65 8.10
N TYR A 77 -5.99 5.57 8.77
CA TYR A 77 -6.96 4.66 9.40
C TYR A 77 -7.74 5.33 10.53
N LYS A 78 -7.09 6.18 11.34
CA LYS A 78 -7.72 6.93 12.43
C LYS A 78 -8.70 8.01 11.98
N MET A 79 -8.74 8.35 10.69
CA MET A 79 -9.79 9.24 10.16
C MET A 79 -11.20 8.61 10.25
N PHE A 80 -11.29 7.30 10.39
CA PHE A 80 -12.55 6.56 10.46
C PHE A 80 -12.88 6.22 11.92
N PRO A 81 -13.85 6.91 12.55
CA PRO A 81 -14.11 6.79 13.99
C PRO A 81 -14.62 5.42 14.43
N ASN A 82 -15.08 4.60 13.50
CA ASN A 82 -15.50 3.23 13.75
C ASN A 82 -14.37 2.20 13.65
N LEU A 83 -13.11 2.64 13.43
CA LEU A 83 -11.94 1.78 13.46
C LEU A 83 -11.16 1.96 14.77
N ASN A 84 -11.00 0.87 15.52
CA ASN A 84 -10.04 0.76 16.60
C ASN A 84 -8.73 0.21 16.04
N VAL A 85 -7.77 1.08 15.75
CA VAL A 85 -6.55 0.75 15.01
C VAL A 85 -5.39 0.48 15.96
N ILE A 86 -4.74 -0.65 15.78
CA ILE A 86 -3.54 -1.06 16.50
C ILE A 86 -2.42 -1.22 15.46
N MET A 87 -1.38 -0.41 15.60
CA MET A 87 -0.21 -0.46 14.71
C MET A 87 0.86 -1.38 15.29
N ILE A 88 1.52 -2.15 14.42
CA ILE A 88 2.79 -2.84 14.71
C ILE A 88 3.80 -2.45 13.62
N ASN A 89 5.10 -2.54 13.92
CA ASN A 89 6.18 -2.20 12.98
C ASN A 89 5.98 -0.83 12.28
N ASN A 90 5.48 0.17 13.01
CA ASN A 90 5.03 1.46 12.49
C ASN A 90 6.10 2.56 12.56
N VAL A 91 7.37 2.19 12.53
CA VAL A 91 8.49 3.13 12.43
C VAL A 91 9.20 2.84 11.13
N SER A 92 9.28 3.85 10.24
CA SER A 92 9.98 3.68 8.95
C SER A 92 11.46 3.37 9.18
N ASP A 93 11.90 2.22 8.69
CA ASP A 93 13.27 1.72 8.82
C ASP A 93 13.67 0.94 7.56
N ALA A 94 14.55 1.53 6.76
CA ALA A 94 15.00 0.93 5.50
C ALA A 94 15.81 -0.37 5.67
N THR A 95 16.14 -0.74 6.91
CA THR A 95 16.80 -2.03 7.22
C THR A 95 15.81 -3.16 7.49
N PHE A 96 14.51 -2.83 7.66
CA PHE A 96 13.42 -3.78 7.90
C PHE A 96 13.73 -4.79 9.01
N THR A 97 14.16 -4.28 10.18
CA THR A 97 14.72 -5.08 11.27
C THR A 97 13.76 -6.11 11.86
N ASN A 98 12.43 -5.89 11.76
CA ASN A 98 11.45 -6.78 12.37
C ASN A 98 11.14 -8.01 11.51
N HIS A 99 10.89 -7.80 10.23
CA HIS A 99 10.72 -8.84 9.22
C HIS A 99 10.82 -8.22 7.80
N PRO A 100 11.11 -9.00 6.76
CA PRO A 100 11.02 -8.52 5.38
C PRO A 100 9.59 -8.05 5.07
N PRO A 101 9.40 -6.85 4.50
CA PRO A 101 8.07 -6.29 4.21
C PRO A 101 7.53 -6.87 2.90
N ASP A 102 7.25 -8.16 2.90
CA ASP A 102 6.65 -8.86 1.77
C ASP A 102 5.50 -9.76 2.25
N PRO A 103 4.24 -9.31 2.12
CA PRO A 103 3.08 -10.06 2.56
C PRO A 103 2.76 -11.29 1.70
N ALA A 104 3.39 -11.45 0.54
CA ALA A 104 3.26 -12.66 -0.27
C ALA A 104 3.98 -13.86 0.35
N VAL A 105 4.98 -13.60 1.19
CA VAL A 105 5.68 -14.64 1.95
C VAL A 105 5.00 -14.81 3.31
N TYR A 106 4.21 -15.85 3.45
CA TYR A 106 3.35 -16.08 4.63
C TYR A 106 4.11 -16.10 5.97
N GLY A 107 5.38 -16.50 5.98
CA GLY A 107 6.23 -16.44 7.17
C GLY A 107 6.40 -15.03 7.74
N ASN A 108 6.35 -14.01 6.89
CA ASN A 108 6.49 -12.61 7.29
C ASN A 108 5.24 -12.08 8.02
N LEU A 109 4.08 -12.75 7.89
CA LEU A 109 2.83 -12.37 8.54
C LEU A 109 2.69 -12.89 9.97
N LYS A 110 3.70 -13.59 10.49
CA LYS A 110 3.61 -14.26 11.81
C LYS A 110 3.39 -13.28 12.96
N GLN A 111 4.02 -12.13 12.93
CA GLN A 111 3.82 -11.09 13.95
C GLN A 111 2.39 -10.53 13.89
N LEU A 112 1.88 -10.29 12.68
CA LEU A 112 0.51 -9.83 12.47
C LEU A 112 -0.52 -10.88 12.95
N GLN A 113 -0.35 -12.16 12.60
CA GLN A 113 -1.20 -13.25 13.08
C GLN A 113 -1.29 -13.30 14.61
N ASN A 114 -0.12 -13.28 15.26
CA ASN A 114 -0.03 -13.31 16.71
C ASN A 114 -0.73 -12.09 17.35
N LYS A 115 -0.53 -10.91 16.79
CA LYS A 115 -1.13 -9.67 17.31
C LYS A 115 -2.65 -9.66 17.13
N VAL A 116 -3.16 -10.13 15.98
CA VAL A 116 -4.61 -10.27 15.74
C VAL A 116 -5.24 -11.13 16.83
N LEU A 117 -4.66 -12.30 17.11
CA LEU A 117 -5.16 -13.21 18.16
C LEU A 117 -5.04 -12.61 19.57
N GLU A 118 -3.90 -12.00 19.89
CA GLU A 118 -3.64 -11.37 21.19
C GLU A 118 -4.68 -10.32 21.54
N VAL A 119 -4.97 -9.43 20.59
CA VAL A 119 -5.90 -8.31 20.83
C VAL A 119 -7.33 -8.62 20.43
N LYS A 120 -7.58 -9.82 19.90
CA LYS A 120 -8.89 -10.24 19.36
C LYS A 120 -9.39 -9.21 18.32
N ALA A 121 -8.56 -8.95 17.30
CA ALA A 121 -8.91 -8.06 16.22
C ALA A 121 -9.84 -8.75 15.21
N ASP A 122 -10.67 -7.96 14.52
CA ASP A 122 -11.53 -8.45 13.44
C ASP A 122 -10.73 -8.77 12.18
N ILE A 123 -9.60 -8.06 11.97
CA ILE A 123 -8.76 -8.23 10.79
C ILE A 123 -7.34 -7.72 11.05
N GLY A 124 -6.35 -8.36 10.43
CA GLY A 124 -4.99 -7.87 10.28
C GLY A 124 -4.71 -7.48 8.83
N ILE A 125 -3.97 -6.39 8.63
CA ILE A 125 -3.60 -5.86 7.32
C ILE A 125 -2.10 -5.63 7.31
N ALA A 126 -1.37 -6.24 6.36
CA ALA A 126 0.05 -6.03 6.16
C ALA A 126 0.31 -5.38 4.80
N PHE A 127 1.28 -4.47 4.75
CA PHE A 127 1.75 -3.83 3.53
C PHE A 127 3.18 -4.27 3.21
N ASP A 128 3.55 -4.18 1.95
CA ASP A 128 4.95 -4.30 1.56
C ASP A 128 5.72 -2.98 1.70
N GLY A 129 7.00 -2.98 1.34
CA GLY A 129 7.91 -1.88 1.61
C GLY A 129 7.53 -0.54 1.02
N ASP A 130 6.91 -0.50 -0.15
CA ASP A 130 6.43 0.71 -0.83
C ASP A 130 4.90 0.84 -0.86
N GLY A 131 4.20 -0.17 -0.32
CA GLY A 131 2.74 -0.12 -0.09
C GLY A 131 1.89 -0.43 -1.31
N ASP A 132 2.46 -1.06 -2.35
CA ASP A 132 1.71 -1.46 -3.56
C ASP A 132 1.11 -2.87 -3.45
N ARG A 133 1.53 -3.66 -2.45
CA ARG A 133 0.98 -4.99 -2.13
C ARG A 133 0.39 -5.03 -0.72
N VAL A 134 -0.64 -5.85 -0.55
CA VAL A 134 -1.34 -6.00 0.72
C VAL A 134 -1.61 -7.47 1.02
N GLY A 135 -1.50 -7.84 2.30
CA GLY A 135 -1.89 -9.15 2.83
C GLY A 135 -2.90 -9.02 3.96
N PHE A 136 -3.69 -10.07 4.19
CA PHE A 136 -4.75 -10.05 5.17
C PHE A 136 -4.70 -11.27 6.10
N VAL A 137 -5.05 -11.04 7.35
CA VAL A 137 -5.24 -12.07 8.38
C VAL A 137 -6.65 -11.91 8.95
N ASN A 138 -7.42 -13.00 9.04
CA ASN A 138 -8.75 -12.99 9.62
C ASN A 138 -8.73 -12.99 11.16
N GLU A 139 -9.89 -12.93 11.79
CA GLU A 139 -10.08 -12.92 13.25
C GLU A 139 -9.59 -14.20 13.95
N LEU A 140 -9.39 -15.28 13.20
CA LEU A 140 -8.85 -16.55 13.71
C LEU A 140 -7.31 -16.61 13.58
N GLY A 141 -6.66 -15.54 13.13
CA GLY A 141 -5.22 -15.51 12.88
C GLY A 141 -4.80 -16.27 11.61
N GLU A 142 -5.75 -16.62 10.74
CA GLU A 142 -5.46 -17.30 9.49
C GLU A 142 -5.19 -16.30 8.37
N ILE A 143 -4.22 -16.60 7.53
CA ILE A 143 -3.91 -15.78 6.34
C ILE A 143 -5.03 -15.96 5.33
N VAL A 144 -5.57 -14.84 4.83
CA VAL A 144 -6.55 -14.83 3.76
C VAL A 144 -5.82 -14.81 2.41
N PRO A 145 -5.89 -15.88 1.61
CA PRO A 145 -5.29 -15.89 0.27
C PRO A 145 -5.86 -14.76 -0.59
N ILE A 146 -5.02 -14.15 -1.39
CA ILE A 146 -5.39 -12.95 -2.18
C ILE A 146 -6.52 -13.23 -3.19
N ASP A 147 -6.57 -14.44 -3.74
CA ASP A 147 -7.65 -14.88 -4.63
C ASP A 147 -9.02 -14.90 -3.91
N LYS A 148 -9.06 -15.36 -2.65
CA LYS A 148 -10.27 -15.29 -1.81
C LYS A 148 -10.67 -13.84 -1.52
N PHE A 149 -9.68 -12.99 -1.20
CA PHE A 149 -9.94 -11.57 -1.00
C PHE A 149 -10.50 -10.92 -2.27
N MET A 150 -9.93 -11.22 -3.43
CA MET A 150 -10.43 -10.74 -4.73
C MET A 150 -11.88 -11.13 -4.97
N VAL A 151 -12.30 -12.35 -4.59
CA VAL A 151 -13.71 -12.75 -4.69
C VAL A 151 -14.63 -11.86 -3.83
N ILE A 152 -14.20 -11.47 -2.63
CA ILE A 152 -14.96 -10.57 -1.75
C ILE A 152 -15.11 -9.19 -2.43
N VAL A 153 -14.01 -8.65 -2.94
CA VAL A 153 -13.99 -7.37 -3.66
C VAL A 153 -14.91 -7.41 -4.88
N LEU A 154 -14.79 -8.46 -5.70
CA LEU A 154 -15.61 -8.62 -6.90
C LEU A 154 -17.10 -8.75 -6.57
N ARG A 155 -17.47 -9.48 -5.54
CA ARG A 155 -18.87 -9.55 -5.08
C ARG A 155 -19.48 -8.19 -4.75
N HIS A 156 -18.66 -7.28 -4.22
CA HIS A 156 -19.11 -5.93 -3.88
C HIS A 156 -19.17 -5.00 -5.10
N TYR A 157 -18.15 -5.06 -5.96
CA TYR A 157 -18.01 -4.11 -7.08
C TYR A 157 -18.66 -4.60 -8.37
N PHE A 158 -18.65 -5.91 -8.66
CA PHE A 158 -19.17 -6.46 -9.91
C PHE A 158 -20.61 -6.04 -10.26
N PRO A 159 -21.56 -5.98 -9.29
CA PRO A 159 -22.90 -5.48 -9.59
C PRO A 159 -22.95 -4.02 -10.02
N LYS A 160 -21.92 -3.22 -9.68
CA LYS A 160 -21.84 -1.78 -9.94
C LYS A 160 -21.10 -1.47 -11.26
N ILE A 161 -20.41 -2.45 -11.85
CA ILE A 161 -19.67 -2.25 -13.08
C ILE A 161 -20.63 -2.32 -14.27
N GLN A 162 -20.70 -1.23 -15.05
CA GLN A 162 -21.57 -1.15 -16.21
C GLN A 162 -21.08 -2.00 -17.39
N ASP A 163 -19.77 -1.98 -17.66
CA ASP A 163 -19.16 -2.81 -18.71
C ASP A 163 -18.38 -3.98 -18.11
N LYS A 164 -18.99 -5.17 -18.13
CA LYS A 164 -18.44 -6.40 -17.54
C LYS A 164 -17.41 -7.10 -18.43
N ARG A 165 -17.10 -6.56 -19.61
CA ARG A 165 -16.11 -7.14 -20.53
C ARG A 165 -14.67 -6.82 -20.16
N THR A 166 -14.46 -5.92 -19.21
CA THR A 166 -13.15 -5.45 -18.77
C THR A 166 -12.62 -6.16 -17.50
N LEU A 167 -13.22 -7.27 -17.12
CA LEU A 167 -12.81 -8.08 -15.98
C LEU A 167 -12.11 -9.37 -16.40
#